data_97680b0db6a0840716b290beced274ba
#
_entry.id   97680b0db6a0840716b290beced274ba
#
_cell.length_a   1.000
_cell.length_b   1.000
_cell.length_c   1.000
_cell.angle_alpha   90.00
_cell.angle_beta   90.00
_cell.angle_gamma   90.00
#
_symmetry.space_group_name_H-M   'P 1'
#
loop_
_entity.id
_entity.type
_entity.pdbx_description
1 polymer ?
#
loop_
_entity_poly.entity_id
_entity_poly.type
_entity_poly.pdbx_seq_one_letter_code
_entity_poly.pdbx_strand_id
1 'polypeptide(L)'
;MPFREPENAANPVRSGGVLSLWSRSGELKSKPLSELSHVTGASRGAGCSAQFGWYRGYYSRPMERSVGRLFSSHFIIFYWEDPMKELAKQYDPSQVEDRIYQFWLDGGYFHTKADPDKKPYTIVMPPPNVTGQLHMGHAVDNTMQDILIRTKRMQGYAALWVPGTDHASIATEAKVVEAMRAEGLTKEMVGRDGFLDRAWAWKTKFGNRIVSQLKKLGSSCDWERERFTMDEGCSEAVKEVFVRLYDKGLIYRGNRMVNWCPHCNTSISDAEVEYEEKDGSFWHLLYPVKETGEMLELATTRPETMLGDTAVAINGDDPRYAHLHGCHVVLPLLNKEIPIVCDEHADMTKGTGVVKIT
;
A
#
# COMPACT_ATOMS: atom_id res chain seq x y z
N MET A 1 -3.68 29.52 3.99
CA MET A 1 -4.46 28.95 5.12
C MET A 1 -3.53 28.03 5.88
N PRO A 2 -3.21 28.27 7.16
CA PRO A 2 -2.23 27.49 7.90
C PRO A 2 -2.91 26.24 8.51
N PHE A 3 -2.30 25.09 8.34
CA PHE A 3 -2.61 23.86 9.06
C PHE A 3 -2.12 23.98 10.51
N ARG A 4 -3.01 23.73 11.47
CA ARG A 4 -2.67 23.57 12.88
C ARG A 4 -2.23 22.13 13.13
N GLU A 5 -1.11 21.95 13.79
CA GLU A 5 -0.67 20.69 14.38
C GLU A 5 -1.54 20.32 15.59
N PRO A 6 -1.79 19.04 15.86
CA PRO A 6 -2.39 18.60 17.12
C PRO A 6 -1.31 18.35 18.17
N GLU A 7 -1.56 18.88 19.36
CA GLU A 7 -0.73 18.73 20.56
C GLU A 7 -0.63 17.26 21.03
N ASN A 8 0.57 16.89 21.45
CA ASN A 8 0.91 15.65 22.13
C ASN A 8 0.22 15.54 23.50
N ALA A 9 -0.49 14.46 23.73
CA ALA A 9 -0.81 13.99 25.08
C ALA A 9 -0.57 12.48 25.16
N ALA A 10 0.54 12.10 25.74
CA ALA A 10 0.83 10.74 26.17
C ALA A 10 0.10 10.45 27.48
N ASN A 11 -0.68 9.35 27.55
CA ASN A 11 -0.93 8.65 28.81
C ASN A 11 -1.35 7.19 28.57
N PRO A 12 -0.95 6.26 29.44
CA PRO A 12 -1.02 4.83 29.18
C PRO A 12 -2.40 4.25 29.50
N VAL A 13 -2.93 3.47 28.57
CA VAL A 13 -4.20 2.76 28.73
C VAL A 13 -3.98 1.45 29.46
N ARG A 14 -4.59 1.33 30.66
CA ARG A 14 -4.80 0.05 31.34
C ARG A 14 -5.95 -0.70 30.67
N SER A 15 -5.74 -1.99 30.43
CA SER A 15 -6.72 -2.92 29.90
C SER A 15 -7.91 -3.12 30.84
N GLY A 16 -9.10 -2.74 30.39
CA GLY A 16 -10.38 -3.13 30.94
C GLY A 16 -11.42 -3.13 29.83
N GLY A 17 -11.98 -4.31 29.53
CA GLY A 17 -12.95 -4.46 28.44
C GLY A 17 -14.26 -3.72 28.74
N VAL A 18 -14.69 -2.89 27.81
CA VAL A 18 -15.99 -2.20 27.84
C VAL A 18 -16.77 -2.57 26.59
N LEU A 19 -17.95 -3.12 26.78
CA LEU A 19 -18.91 -3.36 25.68
C LEU A 19 -19.80 -2.12 25.55
N SER A 20 -19.80 -1.45 24.40
CA SER A 20 -20.66 -0.31 24.12
C SER A 20 -21.88 -0.71 23.30
N LEU A 21 -23.06 -0.40 23.79
CA LEU A 21 -24.35 -0.56 23.10
C LEU A 21 -24.88 0.82 22.67
N TRP A 22 -25.21 0.95 21.39
CA TRP A 22 -25.85 2.16 20.86
C TRP A 22 -27.35 2.16 21.09
N SER A 23 -27.89 3.24 21.66
CA SER A 23 -29.33 3.47 21.74
C SER A 23 -29.79 4.44 20.63
N ARG A 24 -31.06 4.39 20.25
CA ARG A 24 -31.70 5.20 19.22
C ARG A 24 -31.67 6.73 19.43
N SER A 25 -31.19 7.20 20.56
CA SER A 25 -31.16 8.60 20.95
C SER A 25 -29.76 9.26 20.84
N GLY A 26 -28.75 8.57 20.35
CA GLY A 26 -27.43 9.19 20.08
C GLY A 26 -26.52 9.46 21.27
N GLU A 27 -26.88 9.03 22.49
CA GLU A 27 -26.02 9.19 23.66
C GLU A 27 -25.35 7.89 24.08
N LEU A 28 -24.03 7.96 24.35
CA LEU A 28 -23.21 6.84 24.83
C LEU A 28 -23.39 6.66 26.32
N LYS A 29 -23.98 5.55 26.79
CA LYS A 29 -23.97 5.18 28.22
C LYS A 29 -23.15 3.89 28.38
N SER A 30 -22.04 3.99 29.11
CA SER A 30 -21.22 2.85 29.51
C SER A 30 -21.62 2.39 30.91
N LYS A 31 -21.88 1.07 31.07
CA LYS A 31 -22.03 0.42 32.37
C LYS A 31 -20.99 -0.68 32.55
N PRO A 32 -20.41 -0.86 33.74
CA PRO A 32 -19.44 -1.93 33.99
C PRO A 32 -20.12 -3.30 34.10
N LEU A 33 -19.40 -4.32 33.64
CA LEU A 33 -19.84 -5.73 33.54
C LEU A 33 -20.25 -6.42 34.85
N SER A 34 -20.07 -5.79 36.00
CA SER A 34 -20.42 -6.36 37.31
C SER A 34 -21.91 -6.29 37.68
N GLU A 35 -22.73 -5.59 36.88
CA GLU A 35 -24.16 -5.40 37.17
C GLU A 35 -25.12 -6.32 36.39
N LEU A 36 -24.64 -7.30 35.64
CA LEU A 36 -25.46 -8.16 34.77
C LEU A 36 -25.81 -9.54 35.36
N SER A 37 -25.67 -9.73 36.67
CA SER A 37 -25.91 -11.04 37.30
C SER A 37 -27.34 -11.31 37.80
N HIS A 38 -28.32 -10.47 37.54
CA HIS A 38 -29.70 -10.69 37.99
C HIS A 38 -30.76 -10.44 36.92
N VAL A 39 -30.84 -11.29 35.90
CA VAL A 39 -32.10 -11.52 35.16
C VAL A 39 -32.14 -12.98 34.70
N THR A 40 -32.44 -13.88 35.62
CA THR A 40 -33.00 -15.20 35.31
C THR A 40 -34.27 -15.40 36.15
N GLY A 41 -35.33 -14.86 35.62
CA GLY A 41 -36.68 -15.17 36.11
C GLY A 41 -37.39 -16.00 35.05
N ALA A 42 -37.48 -17.30 35.25
CA ALA A 42 -38.26 -18.19 34.41
C ALA A 42 -39.77 -17.99 34.69
N SER A 43 -40.54 -17.57 33.69
CA SER A 43 -41.99 -17.83 33.64
C SER A 43 -42.29 -18.69 32.42
N ARG A 44 -42.86 -19.86 32.71
CA ARG A 44 -43.40 -20.80 31.71
C ARG A 44 -44.69 -20.21 31.10
N GLY A 45 -44.83 -20.35 29.78
CA GLY A 45 -46.14 -20.35 29.13
C GLY A 45 -46.30 -19.27 28.08
N ALA A 46 -46.09 -19.64 26.84
CA ALA A 46 -46.92 -19.34 25.67
C ALA A 46 -46.09 -19.67 24.40
N GLY A 47 -46.61 -20.59 23.61
CA GLY A 47 -45.95 -21.01 22.35
C GLY A 47 -45.84 -19.85 21.37
N CYS A 48 -44.63 -19.61 20.95
CA CYS A 48 -44.34 -18.76 19.81
C CYS A 48 -43.66 -19.64 18.76
N SER A 49 -44.42 -20.03 17.75
CA SER A 49 -43.91 -20.70 16.56
C SER A 49 -43.03 -19.70 15.79
N ALA A 50 -41.74 -19.75 16.04
CA ALA A 50 -40.77 -19.08 15.17
C ALA A 50 -40.69 -19.87 13.85
N GLN A 51 -41.34 -19.36 12.82
CA GLN A 51 -41.16 -19.82 11.45
C GLN A 51 -39.73 -19.49 11.01
N PHE A 52 -38.87 -20.49 11.00
CA PHE A 52 -37.61 -20.46 10.28
C PHE A 52 -37.90 -20.54 8.77
N GLY A 53 -38.14 -19.38 8.16
CA GLY A 53 -38.35 -19.22 6.73
C GLY A 53 -37.07 -18.88 5.97
N TRP A 54 -36.03 -19.69 6.08
CA TRP A 54 -34.81 -19.51 5.30
C TRP A 54 -34.21 -20.87 4.89
N TYR A 55 -34.87 -21.55 3.95
CA TYR A 55 -34.24 -22.57 3.07
C TYR A 55 -35.29 -23.08 2.08
N ARG A 56 -35.75 -22.17 1.18
CA ARG A 56 -36.48 -22.60 -0.04
C ARG A 56 -36.00 -21.70 -1.18
N GLY A 57 -35.10 -22.19 -1.97
CA GLY A 57 -34.71 -21.43 -3.16
C GLY A 57 -33.50 -21.95 -3.94
N TYR A 58 -33.23 -23.25 -3.91
CA TYR A 58 -32.31 -23.82 -4.90
C TYR A 58 -32.62 -25.30 -5.07
N TYR A 59 -33.56 -25.61 -5.93
CA TYR A 59 -33.68 -26.84 -6.75
C TYR A 59 -35.08 -26.84 -7.35
N SER A 60 -35.26 -26.15 -8.45
CA SER A 60 -36.39 -26.41 -9.36
C SER A 60 -35.89 -26.45 -10.79
N ARG A 61 -35.56 -27.64 -11.28
CA ARG A 61 -35.71 -27.97 -12.69
C ARG A 61 -37.04 -28.68 -12.87
N PRO A 62 -37.84 -28.32 -13.89
CA PRO A 62 -39.11 -28.97 -14.12
C PRO A 62 -38.88 -30.37 -14.73
N MET A 63 -39.40 -31.38 -14.04
CA MET A 63 -39.62 -32.70 -14.65
C MET A 63 -41.01 -32.72 -15.29
N GLU A 64 -41.06 -33.06 -16.55
CA GLU A 64 -42.27 -33.24 -17.35
C GLU A 64 -43.18 -34.30 -16.74
N ARG A 65 -44.48 -34.00 -16.78
CA ARG A 65 -45.58 -34.85 -16.31
C ARG A 65 -45.83 -36.00 -17.30
N SER A 66 -45.86 -37.21 -16.79
CA SER A 66 -46.75 -38.23 -17.30
C SER A 66 -47.71 -38.70 -16.20
N VAL A 67 -49.00 -38.54 -16.52
CA VAL A 67 -50.14 -38.79 -15.63
C VAL A 67 -50.44 -40.29 -15.64
N GLY A 68 -50.48 -40.91 -14.49
CA GLY A 68 -51.09 -42.21 -14.25
C GLY A 68 -51.79 -42.23 -12.90
N ARG A 69 -53.14 -42.16 -12.94
CA ARG A 69 -53.99 -42.36 -11.75
C ARG A 69 -53.96 -43.81 -11.34
N LEU A 70 -53.66 -44.09 -10.06
CA LEU A 70 -54.23 -45.23 -9.35
C LEU A 70 -54.26 -44.89 -7.85
N PHE A 71 -55.48 -44.86 -7.28
CA PHE A 71 -55.75 -44.73 -5.87
C PHE A 71 -55.33 -46.01 -5.14
N SER A 72 -54.48 -45.92 -4.17
CA SER A 72 -54.38 -46.86 -3.07
C SER A 72 -53.75 -46.15 -1.87
N SER A 73 -54.48 -46.17 -0.77
CA SER A 73 -54.12 -45.58 0.52
C SER A 73 -53.03 -46.40 1.22
N HIS A 74 -51.79 -46.10 0.84
CA HIS A 74 -50.62 -46.46 1.64
C HIS A 74 -49.69 -45.27 1.65
N PHE A 75 -49.53 -44.68 2.81
CA PHE A 75 -48.45 -43.71 3.06
C PHE A 75 -47.13 -44.47 2.96
N ILE A 76 -46.49 -44.45 1.82
CA ILE A 76 -45.09 -44.84 1.70
C ILE A 76 -44.27 -43.66 2.13
N ILE A 77 -43.83 -43.70 3.40
CA ILE A 77 -42.76 -42.79 3.87
C ILE A 77 -41.48 -43.28 3.17
N PHE A 78 -41.09 -42.63 2.07
CA PHE A 78 -39.74 -42.78 1.53
C PHE A 78 -38.79 -42.16 2.55
N TYR A 79 -38.24 -42.97 3.41
CA TYR A 79 -36.96 -42.67 4.02
C TYR A 79 -35.92 -42.64 2.91
N TRP A 80 -35.52 -41.49 2.47
CA TRP A 80 -34.26 -41.32 1.75
C TRP A 80 -33.18 -41.58 2.80
N GLU A 81 -32.76 -42.80 2.92
CA GLU A 81 -31.50 -43.17 3.51
C GLU A 81 -30.42 -42.83 2.47
N ASP A 82 -30.14 -41.52 2.28
CA ASP A 82 -28.77 -41.14 1.89
C ASP A 82 -27.92 -41.54 3.10
N PRO A 83 -27.00 -42.50 2.97
CA PRO A 83 -26.13 -42.84 4.06
C PRO A 83 -25.38 -41.54 4.37
N MET A 84 -25.70 -40.93 5.51
CA MET A 84 -24.92 -39.78 6.00
C MET A 84 -23.48 -40.26 5.97
N LYS A 85 -22.71 -39.76 5.00
CA LYS A 85 -21.30 -40.07 4.89
C LYS A 85 -20.68 -39.66 6.21
N GLU A 86 -20.22 -40.63 7.00
CA GLU A 86 -19.49 -40.31 8.22
C GLU A 86 -18.37 -39.33 7.88
N LEU A 87 -18.42 -38.17 8.51
CA LEU A 87 -17.37 -37.20 8.35
C LEU A 87 -16.07 -37.75 8.95
N ALA A 88 -14.97 -37.57 8.27
CA ALA A 88 -13.67 -37.94 8.78
C ALA A 88 -13.43 -37.27 10.16
N LYS A 89 -12.82 -37.99 11.10
CA LYS A 89 -12.54 -37.46 12.45
C LYS A 89 -11.62 -36.25 12.45
N GLN A 90 -10.81 -36.09 11.42
CA GLN A 90 -9.93 -34.95 11.22
C GLN A 90 -10.19 -34.30 9.86
N TYR A 91 -10.18 -32.98 9.84
CA TYR A 91 -10.26 -32.22 8.60
C TYR A 91 -8.95 -32.33 7.84
N ASP A 92 -9.03 -32.78 6.60
CA ASP A 92 -7.91 -32.83 5.64
C ASP A 92 -8.13 -31.78 4.54
N PRO A 93 -7.42 -30.64 4.60
CA PRO A 93 -7.58 -29.55 3.65
C PRO A 93 -7.33 -30.00 2.20
N SER A 94 -6.41 -30.95 1.98
CA SER A 94 -6.04 -31.42 0.64
C SER A 94 -7.20 -32.08 -0.12
N GLN A 95 -8.16 -32.65 0.61
CA GLN A 95 -9.33 -33.30 0.02
C GLN A 95 -10.48 -32.33 -0.27
N VAL A 96 -10.46 -31.14 0.33
CA VAL A 96 -11.62 -30.24 0.35
C VAL A 96 -11.34 -28.92 -0.36
N GLU A 97 -10.24 -28.26 -0.05
CA GLU A 97 -10.03 -26.86 -0.39
C GLU A 97 -9.97 -26.62 -1.90
N ASP A 98 -9.16 -27.38 -2.64
CA ASP A 98 -9.02 -27.19 -4.08
C ASP A 98 -10.33 -27.42 -4.83
N ARG A 99 -11.07 -28.45 -4.42
CA ARG A 99 -12.37 -28.79 -5.02
C ARG A 99 -13.42 -27.69 -4.76
N ILE A 100 -13.47 -27.17 -3.54
CA ILE A 100 -14.42 -26.10 -3.19
C ILE A 100 -14.03 -24.79 -3.86
N TYR A 101 -12.75 -24.48 -3.90
CA TYR A 101 -12.27 -23.27 -4.56
C TYR A 101 -12.56 -23.28 -6.05
N GLN A 102 -12.31 -24.43 -6.73
CA GLN A 102 -12.65 -24.59 -8.13
C GLN A 102 -14.16 -24.47 -8.38
N PHE A 103 -14.99 -25.06 -7.52
CA PHE A 103 -16.44 -24.90 -7.59
C PHE A 103 -16.85 -23.41 -7.53
N TRP A 104 -16.21 -22.59 -6.70
CA TRP A 104 -16.49 -21.15 -6.66
C TRP A 104 -16.06 -20.42 -7.93
N LEU A 105 -14.94 -20.79 -8.50
CA LEU A 105 -14.45 -20.23 -9.78
C LEU A 105 -15.39 -20.58 -10.93
N ASP A 106 -15.74 -21.86 -11.07
CA ASP A 106 -16.61 -22.35 -12.13
C ASP A 106 -18.02 -21.73 -12.05
N GLY A 107 -18.49 -21.45 -10.83
CA GLY A 107 -19.75 -20.78 -10.59
C GLY A 107 -19.72 -19.26 -10.81
N GLY A 108 -18.54 -18.66 -11.05
CA GLY A 108 -18.39 -17.21 -11.23
C GLY A 108 -18.76 -16.38 -10.00
N TYR A 109 -18.72 -16.99 -8.79
CA TYR A 109 -19.20 -16.32 -7.57
C TYR A 109 -18.36 -15.11 -7.14
N PHE A 110 -17.15 -14.97 -7.65
CA PHE A 110 -16.26 -13.84 -7.34
C PHE A 110 -16.38 -12.70 -8.35
N HIS A 111 -16.95 -12.99 -9.52
CA HIS A 111 -17.14 -12.01 -10.57
C HIS A 111 -18.39 -11.18 -10.32
N THR A 112 -18.32 -9.86 -10.54
CA THR A 112 -19.46 -8.97 -10.48
C THR A 112 -19.45 -7.98 -11.65
N LYS A 113 -20.65 -7.58 -12.06
CA LYS A 113 -20.87 -6.52 -13.08
C LYS A 113 -21.49 -5.31 -12.40
N ALA A 114 -21.34 -4.15 -13.01
CA ALA A 114 -22.07 -2.96 -12.60
C ALA A 114 -23.57 -3.25 -12.69
N ASP A 115 -24.28 -3.00 -11.60
CA ASP A 115 -25.71 -3.24 -11.46
C ASP A 115 -26.33 -1.98 -10.83
N PRO A 116 -27.16 -1.22 -11.55
CA PRO A 116 -27.75 0.02 -11.05
C PRO A 116 -28.69 -0.20 -9.85
N ASP A 117 -29.23 -1.41 -9.71
CA ASP A 117 -30.16 -1.76 -8.62
C ASP A 117 -29.45 -2.20 -7.34
N LYS A 118 -28.11 -2.38 -7.39
CA LYS A 118 -27.30 -2.79 -6.26
C LYS A 118 -26.32 -1.72 -5.84
N LYS A 119 -26.13 -1.57 -4.52
CA LYS A 119 -25.09 -0.70 -4.00
C LYS A 119 -23.72 -1.28 -4.36
N PRO A 120 -22.80 -0.49 -4.95
CA PRO A 120 -21.45 -0.94 -5.23
C PRO A 120 -20.62 -1.01 -3.94
N TYR A 121 -19.71 -1.97 -3.87
CA TYR A 121 -18.69 -2.06 -2.85
C TYR A 121 -17.41 -2.62 -3.48
N THR A 122 -16.36 -1.81 -3.55
CA THR A 122 -15.13 -2.19 -4.24
C THR A 122 -13.93 -2.08 -3.31
N ILE A 123 -13.12 -3.12 -3.30
CA ILE A 123 -11.76 -3.09 -2.74
C ILE A 123 -10.78 -3.32 -3.89
N VAL A 124 -9.78 -2.46 -3.99
CA VAL A 124 -8.58 -2.72 -4.81
C VAL A 124 -7.53 -3.25 -3.86
N MET A 125 -7.12 -4.48 -4.07
CA MET A 125 -6.09 -5.12 -3.24
C MET A 125 -4.79 -4.30 -3.34
N PRO A 126 -4.15 -3.91 -2.22
CA PRO A 126 -2.78 -3.44 -2.26
C PRO A 126 -1.91 -4.50 -2.94
N PRO A 127 -1.35 -4.23 -4.12
CA PRO A 127 -0.74 -5.29 -4.92
C PRO A 127 0.58 -5.72 -4.28
N PRO A 128 0.76 -7.00 -3.92
CA PRO A 128 2.02 -7.48 -3.37
C PRO A 128 3.14 -7.40 -4.40
N ASN A 129 4.32 -7.02 -3.91
CA ASN A 129 5.54 -6.90 -4.68
C ASN A 129 6.02 -8.28 -5.17
N VAL A 130 6.43 -8.39 -6.44
CA VAL A 130 6.96 -9.66 -7.00
C VAL A 130 8.41 -9.95 -6.56
N THR A 131 8.77 -9.57 -5.34
CA THR A 131 10.10 -9.80 -4.76
C THR A 131 10.31 -11.22 -4.25
N GLY A 132 9.23 -11.98 -4.06
CA GLY A 132 9.27 -13.35 -3.55
C GLY A 132 7.87 -13.91 -3.31
N GLN A 133 7.78 -14.83 -2.37
CA GLN A 133 6.50 -15.41 -1.95
C GLN A 133 5.85 -14.62 -0.81
N LEU A 134 4.54 -14.78 -0.64
CA LEU A 134 3.80 -14.13 0.43
C LEU A 134 4.19 -14.68 1.81
N HIS A 135 4.05 -13.85 2.83
CA HIS A 135 4.25 -14.19 4.24
C HIS A 135 2.98 -13.93 5.06
N MET A 136 3.00 -14.23 6.36
CA MET A 136 1.82 -14.13 7.23
C MET A 136 1.19 -12.74 7.27
N GLY A 137 1.98 -11.66 7.14
CA GLY A 137 1.44 -10.29 7.06
C GLY A 137 0.49 -10.12 5.87
N HIS A 138 0.86 -10.63 4.70
CA HIS A 138 -0.03 -10.64 3.54
C HIS A 138 -1.28 -11.49 3.77
N ALA A 139 -1.15 -12.62 4.47
CA ALA A 139 -2.30 -13.47 4.77
C ALA A 139 -3.31 -12.75 5.66
N VAL A 140 -2.86 -12.03 6.71
CA VAL A 140 -3.72 -11.24 7.58
C VAL A 140 -4.42 -10.13 6.81
N ASP A 141 -3.67 -9.33 6.04
CA ASP A 141 -4.22 -8.23 5.24
C ASP A 141 -5.30 -8.72 4.27
N ASN A 142 -4.99 -9.77 3.48
CA ASN A 142 -5.93 -10.31 2.52
C ASN A 142 -7.16 -10.97 3.18
N THR A 143 -6.98 -11.63 4.33
CA THR A 143 -8.10 -12.21 5.07
C THR A 143 -9.08 -11.14 5.55
N MET A 144 -8.59 -10.01 6.04
CA MET A 144 -9.43 -8.88 6.46
C MET A 144 -10.25 -8.33 5.28
N GLN A 145 -9.63 -8.16 4.13
CA GLN A 145 -10.32 -7.72 2.91
C GLN A 145 -11.37 -8.75 2.45
N ASP A 146 -11.02 -10.04 2.49
CA ASP A 146 -11.93 -11.11 2.07
C ASP A 146 -13.18 -11.23 2.96
N ILE A 147 -13.02 -11.05 4.27
CA ILE A 147 -14.16 -11.00 5.21
C ILE A 147 -15.13 -9.88 4.82
N LEU A 148 -14.61 -8.69 4.52
CA LEU A 148 -15.44 -7.55 4.15
C LEU A 148 -16.16 -7.80 2.81
N ILE A 149 -15.47 -8.29 1.81
CA ILE A 149 -16.04 -8.57 0.49
C ILE A 149 -17.11 -9.65 0.57
N ARG A 150 -16.85 -10.76 1.28
CA ARG A 150 -17.84 -11.85 1.50
C ARG A 150 -19.06 -11.34 2.23
N THR A 151 -18.88 -10.55 3.28
CA THR A 151 -19.97 -9.93 4.02
C THR A 151 -20.84 -9.05 3.12
N LYS A 152 -20.21 -8.23 2.26
CA LYS A 152 -20.94 -7.36 1.33
C LYS A 152 -21.69 -8.15 0.25
N ARG A 153 -21.12 -9.23 -0.27
CA ARG A 153 -21.84 -10.13 -1.18
C ARG A 153 -23.08 -10.73 -0.51
N MET A 154 -22.95 -11.22 0.73
CA MET A 154 -24.07 -11.76 1.49
C MET A 154 -25.15 -10.71 1.77
N GLN A 155 -24.79 -9.44 1.90
CA GLN A 155 -25.72 -8.31 2.06
C GLN A 155 -26.35 -7.86 0.73
N GLY A 156 -26.04 -8.50 -0.41
CA GLY A 156 -26.62 -8.20 -1.72
C GLY A 156 -25.97 -7.03 -2.48
N TYR A 157 -24.77 -6.57 -2.05
CA TYR A 157 -24.04 -5.54 -2.79
C TYR A 157 -23.44 -6.09 -4.09
N ALA A 158 -23.23 -5.20 -5.08
CA ALA A 158 -22.34 -5.47 -6.19
C ALA A 158 -20.90 -5.35 -5.68
N ALA A 159 -20.40 -6.43 -5.08
CA ALA A 159 -19.12 -6.43 -4.37
C ALA A 159 -17.99 -6.91 -5.28
N LEU A 160 -17.01 -6.05 -5.54
CA LEU A 160 -15.85 -6.28 -6.39
C LEU A 160 -14.55 -6.23 -5.56
N TRP A 161 -13.74 -7.27 -5.65
CA TRP A 161 -12.39 -7.27 -5.12
C TRP A 161 -11.39 -7.48 -6.26
N VAL A 162 -10.65 -6.42 -6.59
CA VAL A 162 -9.70 -6.42 -7.71
C VAL A 162 -8.34 -6.87 -7.21
N PRO A 163 -7.82 -8.02 -7.68
CA PRO A 163 -6.48 -8.48 -7.35
C PRO A 163 -5.43 -7.87 -8.27
N GLY A 164 -4.18 -7.88 -7.82
CA GLY A 164 -3.05 -7.49 -8.64
C GLY A 164 -1.73 -7.82 -8.00
N THR A 165 -0.65 -7.62 -8.76
CA THR A 165 0.74 -7.73 -8.30
C THR A 165 1.53 -6.51 -8.75
N ASP A 166 2.51 -6.11 -7.93
CA ASP A 166 3.36 -4.94 -8.20
C ASP A 166 4.74 -5.36 -8.67
N HIS A 167 5.23 -4.67 -9.69
CA HIS A 167 6.59 -4.87 -10.21
C HIS A 167 7.67 -4.40 -9.21
N ALA A 168 7.40 -3.44 -8.33
CA ALA A 168 8.27 -2.95 -7.25
C ALA A 168 9.73 -2.78 -7.70
N SER A 169 9.97 -1.98 -8.73
CA SER A 169 11.17 -1.98 -9.59
C SER A 169 12.50 -2.16 -8.84
N ILE A 170 12.82 -1.30 -7.86
CA ILE A 170 14.10 -1.35 -7.13
C ILE A 170 14.26 -2.65 -6.35
N ALA A 171 13.22 -3.05 -5.60
CA ALA A 171 13.27 -4.25 -4.76
C ALA A 171 13.33 -5.53 -5.61
N THR A 172 12.59 -5.59 -6.70
CA THR A 172 12.62 -6.72 -7.65
C THR A 172 13.96 -6.79 -8.38
N GLU A 173 14.49 -5.65 -8.82
CA GLU A 173 15.81 -5.55 -9.44
C GLU A 173 16.90 -6.08 -8.49
N ALA A 174 16.89 -5.69 -7.22
CA ALA A 174 17.84 -6.20 -6.22
C ALA A 174 17.78 -7.72 -6.11
N LYS A 175 16.59 -8.32 -6.15
CA LYS A 175 16.40 -9.78 -6.10
C LYS A 175 16.90 -10.49 -7.36
N VAL A 176 16.67 -9.90 -8.52
CA VAL A 176 17.18 -10.43 -9.80
C VAL A 176 18.71 -10.35 -9.82
N VAL A 177 19.30 -9.25 -9.38
CA VAL A 177 20.77 -9.10 -9.28
C VAL A 177 21.37 -10.09 -8.28
N GLU A 178 20.71 -10.30 -7.12
CA GLU A 178 21.13 -11.31 -6.15
C GLU A 178 21.17 -12.72 -6.76
N ALA A 179 20.12 -13.09 -7.52
CA ALA A 179 20.06 -14.36 -8.23
C ALA A 179 21.16 -14.48 -9.31
N MET A 180 21.40 -13.40 -10.07
CA MET A 180 22.46 -13.37 -11.07
C MET A 180 23.86 -13.53 -10.43
N ARG A 181 24.10 -12.90 -9.28
CA ARG A 181 25.38 -13.06 -8.54
C ARG A 181 25.61 -14.51 -8.12
N ALA A 182 24.55 -15.22 -7.72
CA ALA A 182 24.66 -16.65 -7.40
C ALA A 182 25.04 -17.52 -8.61
N GLU A 183 24.76 -17.04 -9.82
CA GLU A 183 25.15 -17.66 -11.10
C GLU A 183 26.52 -17.14 -11.60
N GLY A 184 27.16 -16.21 -10.89
CA GLY A 184 28.42 -15.58 -11.31
C GLY A 184 28.27 -14.53 -12.41
N LEU A 185 27.06 -13.99 -12.59
CA LEU A 185 26.75 -13.01 -13.63
C LEU A 185 26.56 -11.60 -13.07
N THR A 186 26.92 -10.59 -13.89
CA THR A 186 26.66 -9.18 -13.60
C THR A 186 25.76 -8.57 -14.65
N LYS A 187 25.21 -7.38 -14.38
CA LYS A 187 24.38 -6.64 -15.35
C LYS A 187 25.15 -6.30 -16.63
N GLU A 188 26.42 -5.94 -16.48
CA GLU A 188 27.30 -5.59 -17.59
C GLU A 188 27.53 -6.79 -18.50
N MET A 189 27.67 -8.00 -17.93
CA MET A 189 27.88 -9.23 -18.71
C MET A 189 26.67 -9.60 -19.55
N VAL A 190 25.46 -9.41 -19.02
CA VAL A 190 24.21 -9.81 -19.72
C VAL A 190 23.61 -8.67 -20.56
N GLY A 191 24.03 -7.44 -20.31
CA GLY A 191 23.46 -6.25 -20.95
C GLY A 191 22.01 -5.97 -20.54
N ARG A 192 21.43 -4.91 -21.13
CA ARG A 192 20.07 -4.48 -20.81
C ARG A 192 19.03 -5.55 -21.15
N ASP A 193 19.10 -6.11 -22.35
CA ASP A 193 18.08 -7.06 -22.82
C ASP A 193 18.14 -8.37 -22.02
N GLY A 194 19.33 -8.91 -21.78
CA GLY A 194 19.49 -10.10 -20.95
C GLY A 194 19.07 -9.88 -19.50
N PHE A 195 19.20 -8.68 -18.97
CA PHE A 195 18.66 -8.33 -17.66
C PHE A 195 17.11 -8.28 -17.67
N LEU A 196 16.50 -7.66 -18.67
CA LEU A 196 15.05 -7.59 -18.81
C LEU A 196 14.42 -8.97 -18.97
N ASP A 197 15.01 -9.86 -19.75
CA ASP A 197 14.53 -11.24 -19.89
C ASP A 197 14.50 -11.96 -18.53
N ARG A 198 15.54 -11.77 -17.72
CA ARG A 198 15.60 -12.33 -16.37
C ARG A 198 14.56 -11.71 -15.42
N ALA A 199 14.35 -10.40 -15.51
CA ALA A 199 13.34 -9.71 -14.72
C ALA A 199 11.92 -10.18 -15.08
N TRP A 200 11.61 -10.38 -16.35
CA TRP A 200 10.34 -10.94 -16.80
C TRP A 200 10.16 -12.41 -16.39
N ALA A 201 11.20 -13.22 -16.48
CA ALA A 201 11.17 -14.59 -15.98
C ALA A 201 10.93 -14.65 -14.47
N TRP A 202 11.58 -13.76 -13.72
CA TRP A 202 11.36 -13.58 -12.27
C TRP A 202 9.91 -13.21 -11.96
N LYS A 203 9.37 -12.19 -12.65
CA LYS A 203 7.96 -11.77 -12.54
C LYS A 203 7.01 -12.95 -12.78
N THR A 204 7.24 -13.71 -13.85
CA THR A 204 6.39 -14.85 -14.18
C THR A 204 6.41 -15.91 -13.08
N LYS A 205 7.61 -16.25 -12.59
CA LYS A 205 7.79 -17.23 -11.52
C LYS A 205 7.10 -16.81 -10.22
N PHE A 206 7.40 -15.61 -9.73
CA PHE A 206 6.93 -15.16 -8.41
C PHE A 206 5.53 -14.57 -8.46
N GLY A 207 5.12 -13.91 -9.54
CA GLY A 207 3.75 -13.46 -9.73
C GLY A 207 2.77 -14.64 -9.72
N ASN A 208 3.05 -15.69 -10.49
CA ASN A 208 2.23 -16.91 -10.48
C ASN A 208 2.23 -17.58 -9.09
N ARG A 209 3.37 -17.55 -8.38
CA ARG A 209 3.45 -18.09 -7.01
C ARG A 209 2.56 -17.32 -6.05
N ILE A 210 2.58 -15.99 -6.10
CA ILE A 210 1.73 -15.10 -5.29
C ILE A 210 0.26 -15.40 -5.54
N VAL A 211 -0.18 -15.41 -6.79
CA VAL A 211 -1.57 -15.72 -7.18
C VAL A 211 -1.99 -17.10 -6.67
N SER A 212 -1.13 -18.11 -6.82
CA SER A 212 -1.37 -19.45 -6.30
C SER A 212 -1.54 -19.48 -4.77
N GLN A 213 -0.71 -18.72 -4.04
CA GLN A 213 -0.81 -18.60 -2.58
C GLN A 213 -2.12 -17.91 -2.15
N LEU A 214 -2.53 -16.84 -2.84
CA LEU A 214 -3.81 -16.17 -2.58
C LEU A 214 -5.01 -17.10 -2.83
N LYS A 215 -4.97 -17.89 -3.91
CA LYS A 215 -6.00 -18.91 -4.19
C LYS A 215 -6.03 -19.98 -3.11
N LYS A 216 -4.87 -20.43 -2.63
CA LYS A 216 -4.79 -21.40 -1.51
C LYS A 216 -5.27 -20.81 -0.17
N LEU A 217 -5.10 -19.51 0.04
CA LEU A 217 -5.67 -18.81 1.18
C LEU A 217 -7.21 -18.72 1.10
N GLY A 218 -7.79 -19.01 -0.07
CA GLY A 218 -9.23 -18.93 -0.32
C GLY A 218 -9.72 -17.55 -0.71
N SER A 219 -8.84 -16.63 -1.09
CA SER A 219 -9.18 -15.24 -1.45
C SER A 219 -10.22 -15.19 -2.56
N SER A 220 -11.34 -14.50 -2.31
CA SER A 220 -12.49 -14.44 -3.21
C SER A 220 -12.40 -13.25 -4.18
N CYS A 221 -11.24 -13.08 -4.81
CA CYS A 221 -10.97 -12.03 -5.78
C CYS A 221 -11.64 -12.30 -7.13
N ASP A 222 -11.93 -11.23 -7.86
CA ASP A 222 -12.32 -11.30 -9.27
C ASP A 222 -11.08 -11.50 -10.15
N TRP A 223 -10.68 -12.74 -10.35
CA TRP A 223 -9.47 -13.12 -11.09
C TRP A 223 -9.52 -12.77 -12.58
N GLU A 224 -10.68 -12.54 -13.15
CA GLU A 224 -10.82 -12.03 -14.53
C GLU A 224 -10.31 -10.59 -14.67
N ARG A 225 -10.24 -9.87 -13.55
CA ARG A 225 -9.71 -8.51 -13.45
C ARG A 225 -8.34 -8.41 -12.79
N GLU A 226 -7.62 -9.52 -12.72
CA GLU A 226 -6.24 -9.49 -12.24
C GLU A 226 -5.38 -8.52 -13.06
N ARG A 227 -4.60 -7.69 -12.35
CA ARG A 227 -3.70 -6.70 -12.98
C ARG A 227 -2.27 -6.90 -12.49
N PHE A 228 -1.35 -6.59 -13.36
CA PHE A 228 0.06 -6.38 -13.02
C PHE A 228 0.42 -4.93 -13.35
N THR A 229 1.11 -4.25 -12.44
CA THR A 229 1.36 -2.80 -12.55
C THR A 229 2.15 -2.37 -13.80
N MET A 230 2.77 -3.32 -14.52
CA MET A 230 3.41 -3.10 -15.82
C MET A 230 2.71 -3.85 -16.98
N ASP A 231 1.47 -4.29 -16.80
CA ASP A 231 0.73 -4.83 -17.94
C ASP A 231 0.40 -3.72 -18.96
N GLU A 232 -0.01 -4.12 -20.15
CA GLU A 232 -0.27 -3.20 -21.25
C GLU A 232 -1.30 -2.12 -20.86
N GLY A 233 -2.42 -2.51 -20.25
CA GLY A 233 -3.47 -1.57 -19.85
C GLY A 233 -3.03 -0.59 -18.76
N CYS A 234 -2.26 -1.03 -17.75
CA CYS A 234 -1.69 -0.15 -16.75
C CYS A 234 -0.64 0.79 -17.37
N SER A 235 0.17 0.29 -18.30
CA SER A 235 1.18 1.08 -19.02
C SER A 235 0.54 2.19 -19.87
N GLU A 236 -0.52 1.88 -20.59
CA GLU A 236 -1.28 2.89 -21.36
C GLU A 236 -1.96 3.92 -20.44
N ALA A 237 -2.56 3.48 -19.33
CA ALA A 237 -3.17 4.38 -18.36
C ALA A 237 -2.14 5.36 -17.75
N VAL A 238 -0.94 4.88 -17.42
CA VAL A 238 0.13 5.74 -16.88
C VAL A 238 0.57 6.78 -17.90
N LYS A 239 0.76 6.39 -19.17
CA LYS A 239 1.12 7.32 -20.26
C LYS A 239 0.04 8.39 -20.44
N GLU A 240 -1.21 7.99 -20.48
CA GLU A 240 -2.34 8.91 -20.65
C GLU A 240 -2.43 9.92 -19.50
N VAL A 241 -2.29 9.45 -18.25
CA VAL A 241 -2.29 10.35 -17.08
C VAL A 241 -1.12 11.31 -17.12
N PHE A 242 0.08 10.82 -17.46
CA PHE A 242 1.26 11.66 -17.56
C PHE A 242 1.08 12.79 -18.58
N VAL A 243 0.60 12.47 -19.78
CA VAL A 243 0.33 13.47 -20.85
C VAL A 243 -0.70 14.48 -20.39
N ARG A 244 -1.80 14.05 -19.83
CA ARG A 244 -2.85 14.96 -19.31
C ARG A 244 -2.35 15.90 -18.22
N LEU A 245 -1.47 15.44 -17.34
CA LEU A 245 -0.88 16.28 -16.30
C LEU A 245 0.12 17.28 -16.89
N TYR A 246 0.88 16.87 -17.88
CA TYR A 246 1.78 17.76 -18.62
C TYR A 246 1.01 18.87 -19.35
N ASP A 247 -0.05 18.51 -20.07
CA ASP A 247 -0.89 19.47 -20.80
C ASP A 247 -1.60 20.49 -19.88
N LYS A 248 -1.87 20.07 -18.61
CA LYS A 248 -2.40 20.97 -17.57
C LYS A 248 -1.31 21.83 -16.90
N GLY A 249 -0.05 21.70 -17.29
CA GLY A 249 1.07 22.41 -16.65
C GLY A 249 1.41 21.96 -15.22
N LEU A 250 0.86 20.82 -14.76
CA LEU A 250 1.10 20.28 -13.42
C LEU A 250 2.40 19.49 -13.33
N ILE A 251 2.93 19.04 -14.45
CA ILE A 251 4.24 18.39 -14.58
C ILE A 251 5.12 19.22 -15.49
N TYR A 252 6.35 19.44 -15.08
CA TYR A 252 7.37 20.13 -15.87
C TYR A 252 8.73 19.49 -15.64
N ARG A 253 9.63 19.67 -16.61
CA ARG A 253 11.03 19.24 -16.49
C ARG A 253 11.83 20.29 -15.74
N GLY A 254 12.49 19.89 -14.67
CA GLY A 254 13.33 20.77 -13.87
C GLY A 254 14.37 20.01 -13.07
N ASN A 255 15.42 20.71 -12.65
CA ASN A 255 16.41 20.15 -11.74
C ASN A 255 15.88 20.21 -10.31
N ARG A 256 16.05 19.13 -9.55
CA ARG A 256 15.70 19.02 -8.14
C ARG A 256 16.80 18.28 -7.40
N MET A 257 17.02 18.65 -6.14
CA MET A 257 17.83 17.83 -5.24
C MET A 257 17.07 16.55 -4.90
N VAL A 258 17.72 15.42 -4.98
CA VAL A 258 17.14 14.10 -4.67
C VAL A 258 18.11 13.32 -3.79
N ASN A 259 17.56 12.43 -2.97
CA ASN A 259 18.38 11.46 -2.26
C ASN A 259 18.93 10.44 -3.27
N TRP A 260 20.22 10.22 -3.24
CA TRP A 260 20.91 9.34 -4.18
C TRP A 260 21.71 8.27 -3.46
N CYS A 261 21.49 7.00 -3.81
CA CYS A 261 22.28 5.89 -3.32
C CYS A 261 23.44 5.58 -4.27
N PRO A 262 24.70 5.85 -3.89
CA PRO A 262 25.84 5.59 -4.75
C PRO A 262 26.13 4.09 -4.93
N HIS A 263 25.66 3.23 -4.04
CA HIS A 263 25.78 1.78 -4.14
C HIS A 263 24.81 1.19 -5.17
N CYS A 264 23.53 1.60 -5.10
CA CYS A 264 22.51 1.15 -6.04
C CYS A 264 22.54 1.94 -7.36
N ASN A 265 23.23 3.08 -7.37
CA ASN A 265 23.32 4.01 -8.50
C ASN A 265 21.93 4.47 -8.99
N THR A 266 21.08 4.85 -8.04
CA THR A 266 19.70 5.30 -8.28
C THR A 266 19.27 6.35 -7.25
N SER A 267 18.26 7.15 -7.61
CA SER A 267 17.53 7.95 -6.62
C SER A 267 16.70 7.05 -5.71
N ILE A 268 16.52 7.49 -4.47
CA ILE A 268 15.69 6.83 -3.46
C ILE A 268 14.66 7.80 -2.92
N SER A 269 13.53 7.29 -2.42
CA SER A 269 12.50 8.13 -1.80
C SER A 269 12.93 8.59 -0.39
N ASP A 270 12.31 9.66 0.10
CA ASP A 270 12.57 10.16 1.46
C ASP A 270 12.23 9.11 2.54
N ALA A 271 11.27 8.24 2.27
CA ALA A 271 10.88 7.15 3.19
C ALA A 271 11.94 6.05 3.33
N GLU A 272 12.88 5.96 2.39
CA GLU A 272 13.98 4.97 2.38
C GLU A 272 15.26 5.53 3.01
N VAL A 273 15.26 6.81 3.40
CA VAL A 273 16.43 7.48 4.00
C VAL A 273 16.38 7.28 5.51
N GLU A 274 17.41 6.66 6.05
CA GLU A 274 17.64 6.58 7.50
C GLU A 274 18.66 7.66 7.90
N TYR A 275 18.29 8.44 8.92
CA TYR A 275 19.15 9.49 9.45
C TYR A 275 19.92 8.97 10.65
N GLU A 276 21.23 9.14 10.61
CA GLU A 276 22.13 8.77 11.68
C GLU A 276 22.85 10.04 12.19
N GLU A 277 22.76 10.30 13.49
CA GLU A 277 23.50 11.39 14.11
C GLU A 277 24.99 11.00 14.24
N LYS A 278 25.88 11.86 13.74
CA LYS A 278 27.32 11.71 13.85
C LYS A 278 27.93 12.99 14.35
N ASP A 279 28.87 12.83 15.26
CA ASP A 279 29.70 13.96 15.69
C ASP A 279 30.45 14.54 14.48
N GLY A 280 30.34 15.84 14.31
CA GLY A 280 30.96 16.57 13.22
C GLY A 280 31.52 17.91 13.67
N SER A 281 32.22 18.58 12.77
CA SER A 281 32.77 19.92 13.03
C SER A 281 32.24 20.90 12.01
N PHE A 282 31.99 22.14 12.45
CA PHE A 282 31.81 23.25 11.54
C PHE A 282 33.15 23.89 11.24
N TRP A 283 33.45 23.98 9.95
CA TRP A 283 34.66 24.62 9.44
C TRP A 283 34.29 25.99 8.94
N HIS A 284 34.96 27.00 9.47
CA HIS A 284 34.79 28.39 9.08
C HIS A 284 35.73 28.74 7.95
N LEU A 285 35.17 29.20 6.85
CA LEU A 285 35.91 29.60 5.65
C LEU A 285 35.72 31.09 5.44
N LEU A 286 36.78 31.77 5.01
CA LEU A 286 36.77 33.20 4.73
C LEU A 286 36.93 33.42 3.23
N TYR A 287 35.91 34.00 2.59
CA TYR A 287 35.95 34.31 1.16
C TYR A 287 36.10 35.82 0.98
N PRO A 288 37.17 36.29 0.35
CA PRO A 288 37.31 37.73 0.13
C PRO A 288 36.26 38.23 -0.88
N VAL A 289 35.54 39.25 -0.52
CA VAL A 289 34.61 39.96 -1.43
C VAL A 289 35.39 40.85 -2.34
N LYS A 290 35.23 40.69 -3.64
CA LYS A 290 36.01 41.37 -4.68
C LYS A 290 35.82 42.89 -4.65
N GLU A 291 34.60 43.36 -4.53
CA GLU A 291 34.22 44.77 -4.63
C GLU A 291 34.55 45.57 -3.36
N THR A 292 34.43 44.95 -2.20
CA THR A 292 34.65 45.66 -0.94
C THR A 292 35.96 45.33 -0.24
N GLY A 293 36.57 44.22 -0.60
CA GLY A 293 37.80 43.72 0.03
C GLY A 293 37.61 43.13 1.41
N GLU A 294 36.37 43.07 1.92
CA GLU A 294 36.06 42.44 3.21
C GLU A 294 36.09 40.92 3.10
N MET A 295 36.21 40.27 4.25
CA MET A 295 36.17 38.79 4.33
C MET A 295 34.78 38.34 4.73
N LEU A 296 34.10 37.64 3.85
CA LEU A 296 32.82 37.00 4.12
C LEU A 296 33.04 35.64 4.76
N GLU A 297 32.58 35.49 6.01
CA GLU A 297 32.69 34.23 6.76
C GLU A 297 31.49 33.34 6.49
N LEU A 298 31.76 32.10 6.17
CA LEU A 298 30.75 31.06 6.07
C LEU A 298 31.18 29.78 6.83
N ALA A 299 30.22 29.02 7.29
CA ALA A 299 30.46 27.79 8.03
C ALA A 299 29.93 26.57 7.25
N THR A 300 30.69 25.51 7.20
CA THR A 300 30.31 24.27 6.52
C THR A 300 30.79 23.03 7.29
N THR A 301 30.04 21.95 7.21
CA THR A 301 30.46 20.62 7.70
C THR A 301 31.31 19.87 6.66
N ARG A 302 31.37 20.38 5.43
CA ARG A 302 31.99 19.72 4.27
C ARG A 302 32.97 20.67 3.56
N PRO A 303 34.11 20.99 4.17
CA PRO A 303 35.06 21.98 3.64
C PRO A 303 35.66 21.54 2.27
N GLU A 304 35.74 20.24 2.02
CA GLU A 304 36.25 19.66 0.76
C GLU A 304 35.43 20.10 -0.46
N THR A 305 34.13 20.40 -0.27
CA THR A 305 33.27 20.82 -1.38
C THR A 305 33.53 22.27 -1.83
N MET A 306 34.31 23.04 -1.10
CA MET A 306 34.69 24.44 -1.44
C MET A 306 35.19 24.57 -2.88
N LEU A 307 35.97 23.62 -3.36
CA LEU A 307 36.57 23.66 -4.70
C LEU A 307 35.51 23.59 -5.83
N GLY A 308 34.30 23.12 -5.51
CA GLY A 308 33.19 23.05 -6.46
C GLY A 308 32.18 24.19 -6.34
N ASP A 309 32.41 25.17 -5.46
CA ASP A 309 31.45 26.24 -5.21
C ASP A 309 31.19 27.08 -6.46
N THR A 310 29.90 27.37 -6.68
CA THR A 310 29.41 28.12 -7.85
C THR A 310 28.82 29.47 -7.46
N ALA A 311 28.37 29.61 -6.21
CA ALA A 311 27.86 30.85 -5.64
C ALA A 311 27.95 30.83 -4.12
N VAL A 312 27.68 31.97 -3.50
CA VAL A 312 27.41 32.11 -2.06
C VAL A 312 26.02 32.74 -1.90
N ALA A 313 25.17 32.15 -1.07
CA ALA A 313 23.85 32.70 -0.77
C ALA A 313 23.84 33.44 0.55
N ILE A 314 23.17 34.58 0.55
CA ILE A 314 22.83 35.39 1.72
C ILE A 314 21.31 35.62 1.72
N ASN A 315 20.72 35.86 2.88
CA ASN A 315 19.32 36.24 2.92
C ASN A 315 19.15 37.72 2.49
N GLY A 316 18.22 37.99 1.61
CA GLY A 316 17.97 39.34 1.10
C GLY A 316 17.52 40.33 2.18
N ASP A 317 16.91 39.83 3.26
CA ASP A 317 16.43 40.64 4.39
C ASP A 317 17.46 40.72 5.53
N ASP A 318 18.63 40.12 5.41
CA ASP A 318 19.66 40.15 6.44
C ASP A 318 20.44 41.48 6.41
N PRO A 319 20.23 42.35 7.43
CA PRO A 319 20.88 43.65 7.45
C PRO A 319 22.41 43.59 7.54
N ARG A 320 22.97 42.47 7.97
CA ARG A 320 24.44 42.30 8.08
C ARG A 320 25.09 42.27 6.72
N TYR A 321 24.38 41.78 5.71
CA TYR A 321 24.92 41.51 4.36
C TYR A 321 24.21 42.30 3.25
N ALA A 322 23.29 43.19 3.57
CA ALA A 322 22.53 43.99 2.59
C ALA A 322 23.43 44.76 1.61
N HIS A 323 24.60 45.20 2.06
CA HIS A 323 25.57 45.90 1.23
C HIS A 323 26.33 45.03 0.26
N LEU A 324 26.20 43.69 0.36
CA LEU A 324 26.87 42.71 -0.50
C LEU A 324 25.98 42.21 -1.65
N HIS A 325 24.75 42.71 -1.77
CA HIS A 325 23.86 42.32 -2.84
C HIS A 325 24.48 42.63 -4.22
N GLY A 326 24.59 41.58 -5.03
CA GLY A 326 25.15 41.67 -6.38
C GLY A 326 26.68 41.73 -6.45
N CYS A 327 27.37 41.61 -5.31
CA CYS A 327 28.82 41.49 -5.24
C CYS A 327 29.26 40.04 -5.59
N HIS A 328 30.59 39.90 -5.70
CA HIS A 328 31.24 38.61 -5.97
C HIS A 328 32.23 38.29 -4.85
N VAL A 329 32.41 37.02 -4.57
CA VAL A 329 33.53 36.54 -3.75
C VAL A 329 34.56 35.82 -4.61
N VAL A 330 35.81 35.85 -4.17
CA VAL A 330 36.90 35.13 -4.79
C VAL A 330 37.08 33.79 -4.03
N LEU A 331 36.87 32.69 -4.71
CA LEU A 331 37.02 31.37 -4.14
C LEU A 331 38.45 31.09 -3.75
N PRO A 332 38.77 30.85 -2.47
CA PRO A 332 40.13 30.57 -2.02
C PRO A 332 40.77 29.39 -2.80
N LEU A 333 42.06 29.43 -2.95
CA LEU A 333 42.89 28.46 -3.68
C LEU A 333 42.70 28.46 -5.19
N LEU A 334 41.48 28.62 -5.71
CA LEU A 334 41.19 28.63 -7.15
C LEU A 334 41.25 30.01 -7.78
N ASN A 335 41.16 31.09 -6.97
CA ASN A 335 41.06 32.48 -7.44
C ASN A 335 39.93 32.70 -8.46
N LYS A 336 38.86 31.89 -8.38
CA LYS A 336 37.68 31.98 -9.22
C LYS A 336 36.66 32.92 -8.60
N GLU A 337 36.14 33.86 -9.38
CA GLU A 337 35.05 34.71 -8.99
C GLU A 337 33.73 33.97 -9.06
N ILE A 338 32.94 34.00 -7.99
CA ILE A 338 31.60 33.44 -7.91
C ILE A 338 30.63 34.49 -7.32
N PRO A 339 29.37 34.56 -7.76
CA PRO A 339 28.42 35.57 -7.32
C PRO A 339 27.93 35.36 -5.89
N ILE A 340 27.57 36.46 -5.25
CA ILE A 340 26.75 36.47 -4.04
C ILE A 340 25.30 36.62 -4.50
N VAL A 341 24.46 35.63 -4.18
CA VAL A 341 23.05 35.57 -4.55
C VAL A 341 22.16 35.75 -3.32
N CYS A 342 20.99 36.38 -3.49
CA CYS A 342 20.01 36.51 -2.41
C CYS A 342 19.00 35.35 -2.52
N ASP A 343 18.88 34.56 -1.45
CA ASP A 343 17.95 33.45 -1.39
C ASP A 343 17.47 33.23 0.06
N GLU A 344 16.19 32.98 0.22
CA GLU A 344 15.55 32.71 1.54
C GLU A 344 16.06 31.40 2.20
N HIS A 345 16.69 30.52 1.42
CA HIS A 345 17.34 29.31 1.94
C HIS A 345 18.49 29.63 2.90
N ALA A 346 19.11 30.80 2.77
CA ALA A 346 20.10 31.31 3.73
C ALA A 346 19.40 31.80 5.00
N ASP A 347 19.27 30.91 6.00
CA ASP A 347 18.60 31.18 7.26
C ASP A 347 19.46 32.08 8.13
N MET A 348 18.99 33.32 8.37
CA MET A 348 19.68 34.35 9.18
C MET A 348 19.98 33.91 10.62
N THR A 349 19.27 32.88 11.12
CA THR A 349 19.39 32.40 12.50
C THR A 349 20.37 31.27 12.65
N LYS A 350 20.84 30.68 11.55
CA LYS A 350 21.75 29.51 11.52
C LYS A 350 23.17 29.90 11.14
N GLY A 351 24.11 29.51 12.00
CA GLY A 351 25.53 29.72 11.74
C GLY A 351 25.87 31.21 11.49
N THR A 352 26.57 31.49 10.39
CA THR A 352 26.89 32.86 9.98
C THR A 352 25.75 33.53 9.21
N GLY A 353 24.71 32.80 8.81
CA GLY A 353 23.66 33.28 7.89
C GLY A 353 24.09 33.26 6.42
N VAL A 354 25.28 32.75 6.13
CA VAL A 354 25.85 32.67 4.79
C VAL A 354 25.99 31.21 4.39
N VAL A 355 25.51 30.86 3.22
CA VAL A 355 25.50 29.49 2.71
C VAL A 355 26.31 29.41 1.40
N LYS A 356 27.26 28.47 1.33
CA LYS A 356 27.96 28.15 0.09
C LYS A 356 27.10 27.24 -0.80
N ILE A 357 27.16 27.46 -2.10
CA ILE A 357 26.43 26.66 -3.11
C ILE A 357 27.45 25.94 -3.98
N THR A 358 27.42 24.62 -3.90
CA THR A 358 28.34 23.75 -4.61
C THR A 358 27.66 23.09 -5.81
#